data_7335ea693bdc752ae39a9ff60c9cfb72
#
_entry.id   7335ea693bdc752ae39a9ff60c9cfb72
#
_cell.length_a   1.000
_cell.length_b   1.000
_cell.length_c   1.000
_cell.angle_alpha   90.00
_cell.angle_beta   90.00
_cell.angle_gamma   90.00
#
_symmetry.space_group_name_H-M   'P 1'
#
loop_
_entity.id
_entity.type
_entity.pdbx_description
1 polymer ?
#
loop_
_entity_poly.entity_id
_entity_poly.type
_entity_poly.pdbx_seq_one_letter_code
_entity_poly.pdbx_strand_id
1 'polypeptide(L)'
;MTYLLWRLTARNLKVFFKEKANVFFALLAPLIVLALYVLFLGRIQIDGILAALGDGASAAAETAVQSFCNSWMLAGALSCACITVPLCACGVMVTDKTRGITSDFLASPVPRWAPAASYFVSVVLAGLAIGGAVLGICFVWLAVSGSWYLSAADVFGCIGTVILSVLSSSAFLTFIIGFIRTQGAFMGVNVIFGTVIGFLIGAYMPIGYFPLGVQYFALFIPGSWSAGMFRNFI
;
A
#
# COMPACT_ATOMS: atom_id res chain seq x y z
N MET A 1 -6.15 -31.13 -5.29
CA MET A 1 -6.51 -29.94 -4.48
C MET A 1 -5.73 -28.70 -4.88
N THR A 2 -4.42 -28.71 -4.87
CA THR A 2 -3.55 -27.58 -5.27
C THR A 2 -3.81 -27.05 -6.66
N TYR A 3 -4.10 -27.91 -7.65
CA TYR A 3 -4.44 -27.52 -9.02
C TYR A 3 -5.71 -26.66 -9.09
N LEU A 4 -6.75 -27.05 -8.35
CA LEU A 4 -8.02 -26.30 -8.32
C LEU A 4 -7.81 -24.91 -7.72
N LEU A 5 -7.10 -24.82 -6.57
CA LEU A 5 -6.78 -23.55 -5.93
C LEU A 5 -6.02 -22.63 -6.87
N TRP A 6 -5.01 -23.17 -7.58
CA TRP A 6 -4.23 -22.39 -8.53
C TRP A 6 -5.07 -21.87 -9.69
N ARG A 7 -5.98 -22.69 -10.25
CA ARG A 7 -6.88 -22.28 -11.34
C ARG A 7 -7.84 -21.16 -10.90
N LEU A 8 -8.41 -21.25 -9.70
CA LEU A 8 -9.26 -20.21 -9.13
C LEU A 8 -8.45 -18.91 -8.88
N THR A 9 -7.28 -19.04 -8.31
CA THR A 9 -6.37 -17.90 -8.07
C THR A 9 -5.98 -17.22 -9.37
N ALA A 10 -5.58 -17.98 -10.38
CA ALA A 10 -5.23 -17.44 -11.70
C ALA A 10 -6.42 -16.75 -12.39
N ARG A 11 -7.65 -17.29 -12.22
CA ARG A 11 -8.88 -16.64 -12.71
C ARG A 11 -9.06 -15.28 -12.00
N ASN A 12 -8.96 -15.23 -10.69
CA ASN A 12 -9.16 -14.00 -9.91
C ASN A 12 -8.12 -12.93 -10.25
N LEU A 13 -6.85 -13.31 -10.37
CA LEU A 13 -5.78 -12.43 -10.85
C LEU A 13 -6.05 -11.91 -12.25
N LYS A 14 -6.47 -12.78 -13.17
CA LYS A 14 -6.80 -12.40 -14.55
C LYS A 14 -7.95 -11.40 -14.60
N VAL A 15 -8.98 -11.59 -13.77
CA VAL A 15 -10.10 -10.65 -13.63
C VAL A 15 -9.60 -9.29 -13.13
N PHE A 16 -8.79 -9.27 -12.07
CA PHE A 16 -8.25 -8.03 -11.50
C PHE A 16 -7.39 -7.26 -12.51
N PHE A 17 -6.41 -7.92 -13.15
CA PHE A 17 -5.49 -7.24 -14.08
C PHE A 17 -6.14 -6.88 -15.43
N LYS A 18 -7.17 -7.61 -15.86
CA LYS A 18 -7.91 -7.28 -17.08
C LYS A 18 -8.69 -5.97 -16.95
N GLU A 19 -9.13 -5.65 -15.75
CA GLU A 19 -9.86 -4.41 -15.44
C GLU A 19 -8.86 -3.29 -15.12
N LYS A 20 -8.35 -2.64 -16.18
CA LYS A 20 -7.33 -1.58 -16.08
C LYS A 20 -7.70 -0.46 -15.11
N ALA A 21 -8.99 -0.16 -14.96
CA ALA A 21 -9.50 0.82 -14.02
C ALA A 21 -9.17 0.43 -12.57
N ASN A 22 -9.31 -0.83 -12.19
CA ASN A 22 -8.99 -1.30 -10.83
C ASN A 22 -7.51 -1.12 -10.50
N VAL A 23 -6.62 -1.43 -11.44
CA VAL A 23 -5.17 -1.25 -11.27
C VAL A 23 -4.83 0.25 -11.16
N PHE A 24 -5.45 1.09 -11.98
CA PHE A 24 -5.26 2.53 -11.92
C PHE A 24 -5.72 3.12 -10.57
N PHE A 25 -6.94 2.78 -10.13
CA PHE A 25 -7.46 3.25 -8.84
C PHE A 25 -6.66 2.69 -7.64
N ALA A 26 -6.10 1.49 -7.76
CA ALA A 26 -5.23 0.93 -6.72
C ALA A 26 -3.95 1.75 -6.52
N LEU A 27 -3.42 2.33 -7.60
CA LEU A 27 -2.23 3.18 -7.58
C LEU A 27 -2.54 4.65 -7.34
N LEU A 28 -3.82 5.04 -7.35
CA LEU A 28 -4.20 6.46 -7.27
C LEU A 28 -3.76 7.09 -5.94
N ALA A 29 -3.92 6.40 -4.80
CA ALA A 29 -3.50 6.93 -3.50
C ALA A 29 -1.98 7.16 -3.41
N PRO A 30 -1.09 6.20 -3.72
CA PRO A 30 0.34 6.46 -3.76
C PRO A 30 0.75 7.53 -4.79
N LEU A 31 0.06 7.62 -5.93
CA LEU A 31 0.30 8.67 -6.92
C LEU A 31 -0.08 10.07 -6.39
N ILE A 32 -1.19 10.19 -5.65
CA ILE A 32 -1.58 11.43 -4.99
C ILE A 32 -0.55 11.83 -3.94
N VAL A 33 -0.06 10.90 -3.13
CA VAL A 33 1.01 11.17 -2.15
C VAL A 33 2.23 11.77 -2.87
N LEU A 34 2.68 11.11 -3.93
CA LEU A 34 3.83 11.54 -4.71
C LEU A 34 3.60 12.90 -5.37
N ALA A 35 2.43 13.12 -5.98
CA ALA A 35 2.10 14.39 -6.64
C ALA A 35 2.06 15.54 -5.63
N LEU A 36 1.41 15.38 -4.48
CA LEU A 36 1.36 16.41 -3.44
C LEU A 36 2.74 16.74 -2.90
N TYR A 37 3.61 15.71 -2.75
CA TYR A 37 4.97 15.94 -2.31
C TYR A 37 5.78 16.75 -3.33
N VAL A 38 5.77 16.35 -4.58
CA VAL A 38 6.50 17.03 -5.65
C VAL A 38 6.00 18.47 -5.85
N LEU A 39 4.68 18.71 -5.72
CA LEU A 39 4.09 20.01 -5.94
C LEU A 39 4.40 21.01 -4.83
N PHE A 40 4.30 20.61 -3.56
CA PHE A 40 4.46 21.59 -2.48
C PHE A 40 4.90 21.01 -1.12
N LEU A 41 4.51 19.78 -0.72
CA LEU A 41 4.86 19.24 0.59
C LEU A 41 6.37 19.10 0.77
N GLY A 42 7.08 18.69 -0.26
CA GLY A 42 8.53 18.52 -0.22
C GLY A 42 9.24 19.84 0.15
N ARG A 43 8.86 20.94 -0.49
CA ARG A 43 9.42 22.27 -0.20
C ARG A 43 9.09 22.70 1.22
N ILE A 44 7.84 22.59 1.65
CA ILE A 44 7.42 22.97 3.02
C ILE A 44 8.19 22.16 4.07
N GLN A 45 8.41 20.87 3.85
CA GLN A 45 9.18 20.05 4.81
C GLN A 45 10.65 20.43 4.81
N ILE A 46 11.27 20.62 3.65
CA ILE A 46 12.68 21.03 3.52
C ILE A 46 12.87 22.40 4.19
N ASP A 47 12.06 23.40 3.84
CA ASP A 47 12.16 24.75 4.40
C ASP A 47 11.93 24.75 5.93
N GLY A 48 10.97 23.94 6.42
CA GLY A 48 10.69 23.79 7.84
C GLY A 48 11.86 23.17 8.62
N ILE A 49 12.54 22.16 8.07
CA ILE A 49 13.72 21.54 8.70
C ILE A 49 14.91 22.50 8.64
N LEU A 50 15.15 23.16 7.51
CA LEU A 50 16.23 24.14 7.37
C LEU A 50 16.05 25.34 8.32
N ALA A 51 14.83 25.85 8.46
CA ALA A 51 14.52 26.90 9.42
C ALA A 51 14.78 26.48 10.88
N ALA A 52 14.55 25.20 11.21
CA ALA A 52 14.85 24.66 12.53
C ALA A 52 16.36 24.48 12.80
N LEU A 53 17.17 24.29 11.74
CA LEU A 53 18.63 24.18 11.82
C LEU A 53 19.34 25.58 11.96
N GLY A 54 18.63 26.69 11.64
CA GLY A 54 19.14 28.06 11.71
C GLY A 54 19.89 28.50 10.45
N ASP A 55 20.19 29.82 10.38
CA ASP A 55 20.76 30.51 9.20
C ASP A 55 22.19 30.07 8.79
N GLY A 56 22.75 29.04 9.39
CA GLY A 56 24.09 28.53 9.13
C GLY A 56 24.12 27.13 8.45
N ALA A 57 23.02 26.67 7.91
CA ALA A 57 22.98 25.35 7.26
C ALA A 57 23.97 25.29 6.07
N SER A 58 24.92 24.37 6.12
CA SER A 58 25.88 24.16 5.02
C SER A 58 25.18 23.50 3.83
N ALA A 59 25.72 23.66 2.62
CA ALA A 59 25.19 23.01 1.41
C ALA A 59 25.10 21.46 1.59
N ALA A 60 25.95 20.86 2.41
CA ALA A 60 25.87 19.45 2.76
C ALA A 60 24.65 19.13 3.64
N ALA A 61 24.24 20.04 4.52
CA ALA A 61 23.03 19.90 5.33
C ALA A 61 21.77 19.99 4.47
N GLU A 62 21.74 20.89 3.50
CA GLU A 62 20.61 20.99 2.54
C GLU A 62 20.41 19.70 1.74
N THR A 63 21.52 19.13 1.23
CA THR A 63 21.48 17.87 0.49
C THR A 63 21.01 16.70 1.36
N ALA A 64 21.46 16.64 2.62
CA ALA A 64 21.02 15.63 3.57
C ALA A 64 19.53 15.74 3.91
N VAL A 65 19.03 16.97 4.15
CA VAL A 65 17.61 17.24 4.41
C VAL A 65 16.77 16.84 3.20
N GLN A 66 17.20 17.16 1.99
CA GLN A 66 16.48 16.79 0.78
C GLN A 66 16.41 15.27 0.60
N SER A 67 17.52 14.56 0.84
CA SER A 67 17.57 13.09 0.77
C SER A 67 16.65 12.45 1.81
N PHE A 68 16.65 12.96 3.04
CA PHE A 68 15.76 12.51 4.10
C PHE A 68 14.28 12.70 3.73
N CYS A 69 13.91 13.87 3.23
CA CYS A 69 12.54 14.15 2.81
C CYS A 69 12.09 13.26 1.65
N ASN A 70 12.97 12.99 0.68
CA ASN A 70 12.70 12.07 -0.43
C ASN A 70 12.45 10.64 0.09
N SER A 71 13.29 10.15 0.98
CA SER A 71 13.15 8.83 1.59
C SER A 71 11.86 8.69 2.39
N TRP A 72 11.51 9.73 3.17
CA TRP A 72 10.26 9.77 3.93
C TRP A 72 9.03 9.65 3.04
N MET A 73 8.99 10.40 1.92
CA MET A 73 7.91 10.35 0.95
C MET A 73 7.79 8.96 0.31
N LEU A 74 8.90 8.38 -0.14
CA LEU A 74 8.90 7.08 -0.81
C LEU A 74 8.42 5.97 0.13
N ALA A 75 8.86 5.98 1.39
CA ALA A 75 8.38 5.05 2.41
C ALA A 75 6.86 5.17 2.62
N GLY A 76 6.34 6.40 2.66
CA GLY A 76 4.90 6.66 2.76
C GLY A 76 4.12 6.17 1.54
N ALA A 77 4.58 6.49 0.32
CA ALA A 77 3.94 6.08 -0.93
C ALA A 77 3.93 4.55 -1.09
N LEU A 78 5.05 3.89 -0.77
CA LEU A 78 5.16 2.43 -0.82
C LEU A 78 4.24 1.74 0.19
N SER A 79 4.15 2.27 1.41
CA SER A 79 3.22 1.78 2.43
C SER A 79 1.75 1.93 2.01
N CYS A 80 1.38 3.07 1.41
CA CYS A 80 0.06 3.29 0.83
C CYS A 80 -0.25 2.24 -0.23
N ALA A 81 0.69 1.97 -1.16
CA ALA A 81 0.52 0.96 -2.20
C ALA A 81 0.29 -0.43 -1.63
N CYS A 82 1.03 -0.82 -0.58
CA CYS A 82 0.89 -2.12 0.09
C CYS A 82 -0.48 -2.35 0.77
N ILE A 83 -1.31 -1.31 0.90
CA ILE A 83 -2.69 -1.43 1.42
C ILE A 83 -3.72 -1.22 0.32
N THR A 84 -3.58 -0.17 -0.50
CA THR A 84 -4.58 0.18 -1.51
C THR A 84 -4.70 -0.87 -2.61
N VAL A 85 -3.59 -1.51 -2.98
CA VAL A 85 -3.61 -2.58 -3.98
C VAL A 85 -4.36 -3.82 -3.49
N PRO A 86 -4.07 -4.40 -2.31
CA PRO A 86 -4.89 -5.46 -1.72
C PRO A 86 -6.36 -5.08 -1.54
N LEU A 87 -6.64 -3.83 -1.14
CA LEU A 87 -8.02 -3.36 -1.01
C LEU A 87 -8.78 -3.42 -2.34
N CYS A 88 -8.21 -2.87 -3.40
CA CYS A 88 -8.82 -2.91 -4.73
C CYS A 88 -8.94 -4.35 -5.26
N ALA A 89 -7.95 -5.22 -4.99
CA ALA A 89 -8.00 -6.62 -5.39
C ALA A 89 -9.13 -7.40 -4.68
N CYS A 90 -9.49 -7.04 -3.45
CA CYS A 90 -10.66 -7.58 -2.75
C CYS A 90 -11.99 -7.29 -3.47
N GLY A 91 -12.03 -6.30 -4.36
CA GLY A 91 -13.20 -5.96 -5.17
C GLY A 91 -13.69 -7.12 -6.04
N VAL A 92 -12.79 -8.00 -6.51
CA VAL A 92 -13.16 -9.21 -7.25
C VAL A 92 -14.05 -10.12 -6.42
N MET A 93 -13.74 -10.31 -5.14
CA MET A 93 -14.55 -11.12 -4.22
C MET A 93 -15.95 -10.52 -4.02
N VAL A 94 -16.06 -9.20 -3.87
CA VAL A 94 -17.36 -8.53 -3.71
C VAL A 94 -18.18 -8.59 -4.99
N THR A 95 -17.54 -8.40 -6.15
CA THR A 95 -18.19 -8.51 -7.46
C THR A 95 -18.73 -9.92 -7.70
N ASP A 96 -17.97 -10.96 -7.36
CA ASP A 96 -18.42 -12.35 -7.48
C ASP A 96 -19.61 -12.66 -6.55
N LYS A 97 -19.62 -12.09 -5.34
CA LYS A 97 -20.78 -12.20 -4.43
C LYS A 97 -22.03 -11.53 -5.00
N THR A 98 -21.90 -10.32 -5.54
CA THR A 98 -23.05 -9.57 -6.07
C THR A 98 -23.61 -10.18 -7.35
N ARG A 99 -22.78 -10.87 -8.13
CA ARG A 99 -23.18 -11.60 -9.36
C ARG A 99 -23.71 -13.01 -9.09
N GLY A 100 -23.72 -13.46 -7.84
CA GLY A 100 -24.19 -14.81 -7.50
C GLY A 100 -23.18 -15.94 -7.78
N ILE A 101 -21.98 -15.66 -8.29
CA ILE A 101 -20.96 -16.66 -8.60
C ILE A 101 -20.56 -17.46 -7.36
N THR A 102 -20.67 -16.85 -6.17
CA THR A 102 -20.41 -17.55 -4.92
C THR A 102 -21.39 -18.69 -4.66
N SER A 103 -22.67 -18.56 -5.08
CA SER A 103 -23.66 -19.62 -4.97
C SER A 103 -23.35 -20.79 -5.92
N ASP A 104 -22.80 -20.51 -7.09
CA ASP A 104 -22.39 -21.54 -8.05
C ASP A 104 -21.23 -22.38 -7.49
N PHE A 105 -20.29 -21.75 -6.77
CA PHE A 105 -19.23 -22.47 -6.07
C PHE A 105 -19.78 -23.36 -4.95
N LEU A 106 -20.82 -22.92 -4.23
CA LEU A 106 -21.46 -23.71 -3.17
C LEU A 106 -22.25 -24.90 -3.71
N ALA A 107 -22.78 -24.78 -4.93
CA ALA A 107 -23.50 -25.87 -5.62
C ALA A 107 -22.54 -26.89 -6.28
N SER A 108 -21.27 -26.55 -6.42
CA SER A 108 -20.25 -27.41 -7.06
C SER A 108 -19.54 -28.31 -6.01
N PRO A 109 -18.93 -29.44 -6.44
CA PRO A 109 -18.18 -30.33 -5.54
C PRO A 109 -16.86 -29.75 -5.02
N VAL A 110 -16.74 -28.42 -4.98
CA VAL A 110 -15.55 -27.71 -4.48
C VAL A 110 -15.66 -27.53 -2.98
N PRO A 111 -14.58 -27.80 -2.20
CA PRO A 111 -14.59 -27.59 -0.76
C PRO A 111 -14.84 -26.08 -0.45
N ARG A 112 -15.68 -25.82 0.55
CA ARG A 112 -16.15 -24.45 0.91
C ARG A 112 -15.03 -23.45 1.22
N TRP A 113 -13.87 -23.91 1.67
CA TRP A 113 -12.71 -23.08 1.97
C TRP A 113 -11.91 -22.65 0.72
N ALA A 114 -11.99 -23.43 -0.39
CA ALA A 114 -11.16 -23.21 -1.57
C ALA A 114 -11.42 -21.87 -2.28
N PRO A 115 -12.67 -21.40 -2.47
CA PRO A 115 -12.91 -20.06 -2.99
C PRO A 115 -12.34 -18.95 -2.10
N ALA A 116 -12.54 -19.03 -0.78
CA ALA A 116 -12.03 -18.05 0.16
C ALA A 116 -10.49 -17.98 0.15
N ALA A 117 -9.83 -19.14 0.17
CA ALA A 117 -8.38 -19.23 0.06
C ALA A 117 -7.87 -18.70 -1.29
N SER A 118 -8.57 -18.95 -2.39
CA SER A 118 -8.20 -18.45 -3.71
C SER A 118 -8.28 -16.93 -3.82
N TYR A 119 -9.28 -16.30 -3.19
CA TYR A 119 -9.36 -14.84 -3.10
C TYR A 119 -8.20 -14.27 -2.30
N PHE A 120 -7.91 -14.83 -1.12
CA PHE A 120 -6.78 -14.39 -0.30
C PHE A 120 -5.45 -14.48 -1.06
N VAL A 121 -5.15 -15.65 -1.65
CA VAL A 121 -3.91 -15.85 -2.41
C VAL A 121 -3.83 -14.91 -3.62
N SER A 122 -4.94 -14.66 -4.32
CA SER A 122 -4.96 -13.72 -5.45
C SER A 122 -4.71 -12.28 -5.01
N VAL A 123 -5.25 -11.86 -3.87
CA VAL A 123 -5.02 -10.52 -3.28
C VAL A 123 -3.55 -10.35 -2.89
N VAL A 124 -2.96 -11.36 -2.25
CA VAL A 124 -1.52 -11.36 -1.91
C VAL A 124 -0.66 -11.26 -3.15
N LEU A 125 -0.91 -12.09 -4.16
CA LEU A 125 -0.11 -12.08 -5.39
C LEU A 125 -0.25 -10.77 -6.18
N ALA A 126 -1.46 -10.19 -6.25
CA ALA A 126 -1.67 -8.87 -6.86
C ALA A 126 -0.91 -7.78 -6.09
N GLY A 127 -0.99 -7.80 -4.75
CA GLY A 127 -0.28 -6.89 -3.87
C GLY A 127 1.25 -6.99 -4.03
N LEU A 128 1.79 -8.21 -4.07
CA LEU A 128 3.24 -8.42 -4.28
C LEU A 128 3.70 -7.98 -5.67
N ALA A 129 2.92 -8.26 -6.72
CA ALA A 129 3.27 -7.87 -8.08
C ALA A 129 3.34 -6.35 -8.23
N ILE A 130 2.29 -5.64 -7.79
CA ILE A 130 2.22 -4.18 -7.93
C ILE A 130 3.10 -3.49 -6.86
N GLY A 131 3.10 -3.96 -5.61
CA GLY A 131 3.95 -3.43 -4.55
C GLY A 131 5.44 -3.58 -4.88
N GLY A 132 5.84 -4.72 -5.46
CA GLY A 132 7.20 -4.92 -5.97
C GLY A 132 7.56 -3.98 -7.13
N ALA A 133 6.61 -3.73 -8.05
CA ALA A 133 6.80 -2.76 -9.12
C ALA A 133 6.98 -1.32 -8.56
N VAL A 134 6.16 -0.93 -7.58
CA VAL A 134 6.29 0.37 -6.91
C VAL A 134 7.62 0.47 -6.17
N LEU A 135 8.08 -0.58 -5.48
CA LEU A 135 9.41 -0.62 -4.85
C LEU A 135 10.52 -0.42 -5.88
N GLY A 136 10.42 -1.08 -7.04
CA GLY A 136 11.37 -0.89 -8.14
C GLY A 136 11.41 0.57 -8.63
N ILE A 137 10.25 1.21 -8.77
CA ILE A 137 10.16 2.63 -9.14
C ILE A 137 10.79 3.52 -8.06
N CYS A 138 10.56 3.22 -6.78
CA CYS A 138 11.19 3.95 -5.67
C CYS A 138 12.73 3.85 -5.71
N PHE A 139 13.28 2.68 -5.98
CA PHE A 139 14.72 2.50 -6.11
C PHE A 139 15.30 3.26 -7.31
N VAL A 140 14.62 3.23 -8.46
CA VAL A 140 15.03 4.02 -9.62
C VAL A 140 15.02 5.50 -9.30
N TRP A 141 13.99 6.00 -8.60
CA TRP A 141 13.92 7.39 -8.19
C TRP A 141 15.08 7.79 -7.27
N LEU A 142 15.40 7.00 -6.25
CA LEU A 142 16.54 7.24 -5.36
C LEU A 142 17.87 7.27 -6.10
N ALA A 143 18.04 6.38 -7.07
CA ALA A 143 19.25 6.34 -7.90
C ALA A 143 19.39 7.59 -8.78
N VAL A 144 18.30 8.04 -9.41
CA VAL A 144 18.29 9.21 -10.31
C VAL A 144 18.42 10.52 -9.51
N SER A 145 17.82 10.62 -8.33
CA SER A 145 17.91 11.81 -7.47
C SER A 145 19.25 11.94 -6.73
N GLY A 146 20.18 11.01 -6.90
CA GLY A 146 21.47 11.02 -6.21
C GLY A 146 21.37 10.77 -4.69
N SER A 147 20.22 10.36 -4.21
CA SER A 147 19.93 10.09 -2.79
C SER A 147 20.09 8.60 -2.44
N TRP A 148 20.93 7.87 -3.18
CA TRP A 148 21.14 6.44 -2.95
C TRP A 148 22.18 6.22 -1.82
N TYR A 149 21.68 6.00 -0.63
CA TYR A 149 22.52 5.64 0.55
C TYR A 149 22.22 4.22 1.05
N LEU A 150 21.44 3.42 0.30
CA LEU A 150 21.02 2.09 0.71
C LEU A 150 22.17 1.08 0.60
N SER A 151 22.38 0.33 1.68
CA SER A 151 23.18 -0.89 1.69
C SER A 151 22.41 -2.07 1.06
N ALA A 152 23.12 -3.12 0.66
CA ALA A 152 22.47 -4.35 0.22
C ALA A 152 21.52 -4.94 1.28
N ALA A 153 21.85 -4.81 2.56
CA ALA A 153 20.98 -5.23 3.67
C ALA A 153 19.66 -4.46 3.70
N ASP A 154 19.69 -3.14 3.43
CA ASP A 154 18.50 -2.29 3.42
C ASP A 154 17.57 -2.64 2.25
N VAL A 155 18.13 -2.95 1.09
CA VAL A 155 17.36 -3.44 -0.07
C VAL A 155 16.61 -4.73 0.26
N PHE A 156 17.30 -5.72 0.87
CA PHE A 156 16.63 -6.94 1.33
C PHE A 156 15.61 -6.66 2.44
N GLY A 157 15.89 -5.72 3.34
CA GLY A 157 14.97 -5.24 4.36
C GLY A 157 13.69 -4.66 3.75
N CYS A 158 13.81 -3.81 2.72
CA CYS A 158 12.68 -3.25 1.98
C CYS A 158 11.83 -4.34 1.30
N ILE A 159 12.47 -5.31 0.64
CA ILE A 159 11.76 -6.44 0.00
C ILE A 159 11.01 -7.25 1.07
N GLY A 160 11.66 -7.58 2.18
CA GLY A 160 11.05 -8.29 3.29
C GLY A 160 9.86 -7.53 3.88
N THR A 161 9.98 -6.21 4.03
CA THR A 161 8.91 -5.33 4.50
C THR A 161 7.74 -5.29 3.54
N VAL A 162 7.95 -5.23 2.22
CA VAL A 162 6.87 -5.33 1.21
C VAL A 162 6.11 -6.64 1.36
N ILE A 163 6.83 -7.77 1.47
CA ILE A 163 6.20 -9.09 1.61
C ILE A 163 5.35 -9.14 2.89
N LEU A 164 5.90 -8.73 4.02
CA LEU A 164 5.21 -8.75 5.31
C LEU A 164 4.01 -7.78 5.32
N SER A 165 4.18 -6.58 4.78
CA SER A 165 3.14 -5.56 4.68
C SER A 165 1.97 -6.02 3.80
N VAL A 166 2.26 -6.58 2.62
CA VAL A 166 1.22 -7.11 1.72
C VAL A 166 0.51 -8.29 2.35
N LEU A 167 1.20 -9.20 3.00
CA LEU A 167 0.58 -10.35 3.68
C LEU A 167 -0.35 -9.90 4.80
N SER A 168 0.10 -9.02 5.68
CA SER A 168 -0.69 -8.52 6.81
C SER A 168 -1.89 -7.70 6.33
N SER A 169 -1.69 -6.79 5.37
CA SER A 169 -2.76 -5.98 4.78
C SER A 169 -3.78 -6.85 4.05
N SER A 170 -3.33 -7.85 3.28
CA SER A 170 -4.23 -8.77 2.57
C SER A 170 -5.07 -9.60 3.54
N ALA A 171 -4.49 -10.10 4.63
CA ALA A 171 -5.23 -10.85 5.65
C ALA A 171 -6.30 -9.98 6.31
N PHE A 172 -5.91 -8.79 6.76
CA PHE A 172 -6.78 -7.81 7.40
C PHE A 172 -7.93 -7.38 6.48
N LEU A 173 -7.62 -6.98 5.25
CA LEU A 173 -8.60 -6.49 4.30
C LEU A 173 -9.53 -7.61 3.78
N THR A 174 -9.00 -8.80 3.48
CA THR A 174 -9.83 -9.93 3.05
C THR A 174 -10.82 -10.32 4.14
N PHE A 175 -10.41 -10.25 5.40
CA PHE A 175 -11.30 -10.50 6.54
C PHE A 175 -12.41 -9.43 6.61
N ILE A 176 -12.09 -8.15 6.63
CA ILE A 176 -13.07 -7.05 6.74
C ILE A 176 -14.01 -7.02 5.51
N ILE A 177 -13.45 -7.06 4.31
CA ILE A 177 -14.22 -7.00 3.06
C ILE A 177 -15.06 -8.27 2.88
N GLY A 178 -14.66 -9.36 3.52
CA GLY A 178 -15.44 -10.60 3.59
C GLY A 178 -16.87 -10.42 4.11
N PHE A 179 -17.13 -9.43 4.97
CA PHE A 179 -18.47 -9.12 5.48
C PHE A 179 -19.30 -8.25 4.54
N ILE A 180 -18.67 -7.58 3.57
CA ILE A 180 -19.37 -6.71 2.62
C ILE A 180 -20.09 -7.55 1.56
N ARG A 181 -21.36 -7.20 1.34
CA ARG A 181 -22.26 -7.93 0.42
C ARG A 181 -22.69 -7.13 -0.80
N THR A 182 -22.47 -5.82 -0.81
CA THR A 182 -22.93 -4.95 -1.89
C THR A 182 -21.78 -4.18 -2.50
N GLN A 183 -21.83 -3.95 -3.81
CA GLN A 183 -20.82 -3.19 -4.51
C GLN A 183 -20.76 -1.73 -4.04
N GLY A 184 -21.91 -1.13 -3.71
CA GLY A 184 -21.96 0.25 -3.21
C GLY A 184 -21.25 0.41 -1.86
N ALA A 185 -21.44 -0.54 -0.91
CA ALA A 185 -20.73 -0.53 0.36
C ALA A 185 -19.21 -0.69 0.16
N PHE A 186 -18.79 -1.56 -0.76
CA PHE A 186 -17.36 -1.72 -1.10
C PHE A 186 -16.75 -0.44 -1.67
N MET A 187 -17.45 0.22 -2.60
CA MET A 187 -17.00 1.51 -3.17
C MET A 187 -16.87 2.58 -2.09
N GLY A 188 -17.82 2.68 -1.16
CA GLY A 188 -17.74 3.59 -0.01
C GLY A 188 -16.51 3.33 0.85
N VAL A 189 -16.25 2.07 1.20
CA VAL A 189 -15.05 1.68 1.96
C VAL A 189 -13.78 2.01 1.19
N ASN A 190 -13.74 1.72 -0.12
CA ASN A 190 -12.57 1.98 -0.96
C ASN A 190 -12.24 3.48 -1.02
N VAL A 191 -13.26 4.36 -1.14
CA VAL A 191 -13.06 5.81 -1.13
C VAL A 191 -12.55 6.29 0.23
N ILE A 192 -13.15 5.83 1.35
CA ILE A 192 -12.72 6.21 2.69
C ILE A 192 -11.28 5.77 2.95
N PHE A 193 -10.95 4.50 2.69
CA PHE A 193 -9.59 4.01 2.86
C PHE A 193 -8.61 4.74 1.94
N GLY A 194 -8.96 4.94 0.66
CA GLY A 194 -8.09 5.63 -0.29
C GLY A 194 -7.74 7.06 0.11
N THR A 195 -8.67 7.78 0.74
CA THR A 195 -8.45 9.16 1.16
C THR A 195 -7.79 9.29 2.54
N VAL A 196 -8.22 8.48 3.49
CA VAL A 196 -7.81 8.59 4.90
C VAL A 196 -6.50 7.85 5.17
N ILE A 197 -6.20 6.79 4.41
CA ILE A 197 -5.05 5.92 4.67
C ILE A 197 -3.71 6.66 4.63
N GLY A 198 -3.55 7.65 3.74
CA GLY A 198 -2.33 8.45 3.63
C GLY A 198 -2.04 9.27 4.89
N PHE A 199 -3.09 9.73 5.58
CA PHE A 199 -2.95 10.42 6.86
C PHE A 199 -2.65 9.43 8.00
N LEU A 200 -3.37 8.31 8.06
CA LEU A 200 -3.23 7.31 9.13
C LEU A 200 -1.87 6.59 9.11
N ILE A 201 -1.27 6.42 7.93
CA ILE A 201 0.08 5.87 7.77
C ILE A 201 1.16 6.92 8.08
N GLY A 202 0.78 8.20 8.11
CA GLY A 202 1.73 9.28 8.26
C GLY A 202 2.53 9.58 6.99
N ALA A 203 1.95 9.28 5.80
CA ALA A 203 2.61 9.57 4.52
C ALA A 203 2.66 11.07 4.23
N TYR A 204 1.58 11.81 4.57
CA TYR A 204 1.50 13.26 4.35
C TYR A 204 2.16 14.04 5.48
N MET A 205 1.98 13.62 6.73
CA MET A 205 2.57 14.26 7.89
C MET A 205 2.84 13.24 9.01
N PRO A 206 3.85 13.46 9.87
CA PRO A 206 4.16 12.55 10.96
C PRO A 206 2.94 12.31 11.87
N ILE A 207 2.69 11.05 12.26
CA ILE A 207 1.54 10.65 13.08
C ILE A 207 1.53 11.39 14.45
N GLY A 208 2.69 11.79 14.95
CA GLY A 208 2.82 12.51 16.22
C GLY A 208 2.10 13.85 16.31
N TYR A 209 1.73 14.46 15.19
CA TYR A 209 0.94 15.71 15.16
C TYR A 209 -0.57 15.47 15.36
N PHE A 210 -1.04 14.23 15.32
CA PHE A 210 -2.45 13.92 15.53
C PHE A 210 -2.79 13.74 17.02
N PRO A 211 -4.07 13.95 17.41
CA PRO A 211 -4.55 13.62 18.75
C PRO A 211 -4.28 12.16 19.10
N LEU A 212 -4.02 11.87 20.38
CA LEU A 212 -3.69 10.52 20.88
C LEU A 212 -4.67 9.44 20.42
N GLY A 213 -5.98 9.74 20.36
CA GLY A 213 -6.98 8.79 19.89
C GLY A 213 -6.77 8.34 18.43
N VAL A 214 -6.35 9.26 17.54
CA VAL A 214 -6.03 8.96 16.15
C VAL A 214 -4.73 8.15 16.06
N GLN A 215 -3.74 8.46 16.88
CA GLN A 215 -2.49 7.70 16.96
C GLN A 215 -2.74 6.25 17.35
N TYR A 216 -3.56 6.01 18.40
CA TYR A 216 -3.94 4.65 18.80
C TYR A 216 -4.74 3.92 17.72
N PHE A 217 -5.63 4.60 17.02
CA PHE A 217 -6.38 4.01 15.92
C PHE A 217 -5.46 3.61 14.77
N ALA A 218 -4.48 4.45 14.42
CA ALA A 218 -3.50 4.17 13.39
C ALA A 218 -2.67 2.90 13.67
N LEU A 219 -2.41 2.56 14.94
CA LEU A 219 -1.67 1.36 15.31
C LEU A 219 -2.39 0.04 14.95
N PHE A 220 -3.73 0.06 14.82
CA PHE A 220 -4.49 -1.12 14.37
C PHE A 220 -4.36 -1.37 12.86
N ILE A 221 -3.86 -0.40 12.10
CA ILE A 221 -3.73 -0.52 10.65
C ILE A 221 -2.33 -1.07 10.32
N PRO A 222 -2.22 -2.22 9.62
CA PRO A 222 -0.92 -2.81 9.28
C PRO A 222 0.04 -1.87 8.55
N GLY A 223 -0.51 -0.93 7.77
CA GLY A 223 0.27 0.04 7.02
C GLY A 223 1.06 1.04 7.85
N SER A 224 0.60 1.37 9.05
CA SER A 224 1.35 2.29 9.93
C SER A 224 2.66 1.65 10.38
N TRP A 225 2.64 0.36 10.65
CA TRP A 225 3.85 -0.41 10.98
C TRP A 225 4.79 -0.56 9.79
N SER A 226 4.22 -0.84 8.59
CA SER A 226 5.03 -0.93 7.38
C SER A 226 5.70 0.39 7.01
N ALA A 227 5.03 1.52 7.19
CA ALA A 227 5.64 2.84 6.98
C ALA A 227 6.82 3.10 7.93
N GLY A 228 6.68 2.70 9.20
CA GLY A 228 7.79 2.75 10.17
C GLY A 228 8.97 1.88 9.75
N MET A 229 8.70 0.64 9.31
CA MET A 229 9.75 -0.26 8.84
C MET A 229 10.46 0.28 7.60
N PHE A 230 9.73 0.78 6.59
CA PHE A 230 10.33 1.37 5.40
C PHE A 230 11.23 2.56 5.72
N ARG A 231 10.84 3.41 6.69
CA ARG A 231 11.65 4.55 7.12
C ARG A 231 12.95 4.17 7.85
N ASN A 232 13.03 2.94 8.36
CA ASN A 232 14.27 2.45 8.97
C ASN A 232 15.27 1.92 7.93
N PHE A 233 14.80 1.57 6.72
CA PHE A 233 15.64 1.00 5.65
C PHE A 233 15.92 1.99 4.53
N ILE A 234 15.05 2.96 4.29
CA ILE A 234 15.19 4.00 3.26
C ILE A 234 15.64 5.31 3.87
#